data_2cb5fe0ba32444f487066579b9463afe
#
_entry.id   2cb5fe0ba32444f487066579b9463afe
#
_cell.length_a   1.000
_cell.length_b   1.000
_cell.length_c   1.000
_cell.angle_alpha   90.00
_cell.angle_beta   90.00
_cell.angle_gamma   90.00
#
_symmetry.space_group_name_H-M   'P 1'
#
loop_
_entity.id
_entity.type
_entity.pdbx_description
1 polymer ?
#
loop_
_entity_poly.entity_id
_entity_poly.type
_entity_poly.pdbx_seq_one_letter_code
_entity_poly.pdbx_strand_id
1 'polypeptide(L)'
;MRSRSVGHAVLSGTVHVPVPPARLVADWRREVTTHLGLAPGEVEALALARTRVRWPDYRHVVQAASSWTDALGLSGLLASCSLALMACRGASYHHDGGQYGGMAFCNLFLSEDCGLDVHFPSAGQRIALSRGTIVLFDTCQPHAVIKRGSRGFDADDFPPEQDSTQVFLTWELPIENTAVAHALGVTFDIDPMALLPGHEEQVWHNGARASVCPTSGQWCPHE
;
A
#
# COMPACT_ATOMS: atom_id res chain seq x y z
N MET A 1 -9.58 15.27 14.37
CA MET A 1 -9.27 13.84 14.30
C MET A 1 -8.78 13.44 15.69
N ARG A 2 -9.22 12.27 16.21
CA ARG A 2 -8.76 11.79 17.52
C ARG A 2 -7.26 11.52 17.45
N SER A 3 -6.56 11.74 18.55
CA SER A 3 -5.17 11.35 18.67
C SER A 3 -5.05 9.82 18.58
N ARG A 4 -4.05 9.30 17.87
CA ARG A 4 -3.84 7.87 17.71
C ARG A 4 -2.38 7.49 17.52
N SER A 5 -2.04 6.27 17.87
CA SER A 5 -0.75 5.70 17.47
C SER A 5 -0.69 5.37 15.99
N VAL A 6 0.51 5.26 15.44
CA VAL A 6 0.73 4.54 14.19
C VAL A 6 0.51 3.04 14.46
N GLY A 7 -0.21 2.37 13.56
CA GLY A 7 -0.38 0.94 13.63
C GLY A 7 0.96 0.22 13.47
N HIS A 8 1.21 -0.81 14.28
CA HIS A 8 2.47 -1.54 14.25
C HIS A 8 2.37 -2.88 13.50
N ALA A 9 1.16 -3.36 13.24
CA ALA A 9 0.95 -4.60 12.51
C ALA A 9 0.81 -4.34 11.00
N VAL A 10 1.39 -5.24 10.22
CA VAL A 10 1.15 -5.39 8.78
C VAL A 10 0.63 -6.79 8.56
N LEU A 11 -0.56 -6.90 8.01
CA LEU A 11 -1.19 -8.19 7.71
C LEU A 11 -1.01 -8.49 6.24
N SER A 12 -0.59 -9.70 5.92
CA SER A 12 -0.40 -10.11 4.53
C SER A 12 -0.86 -11.53 4.28
N GLY A 13 -1.17 -11.81 3.04
CA GLY A 13 -1.58 -13.14 2.60
C GLY A 13 -1.48 -13.29 1.10
N THR A 14 -1.92 -14.45 0.63
CA THR A 14 -2.05 -14.73 -0.79
C THR A 14 -3.46 -15.22 -1.07
N VAL A 15 -4.11 -14.63 -2.07
CA VAL A 15 -5.43 -15.02 -2.54
C VAL A 15 -5.36 -15.44 -4.01
N HIS A 16 -6.30 -16.26 -4.43
CA HIS A 16 -6.36 -16.65 -5.83
C HIS A 16 -6.91 -15.49 -6.68
N VAL A 17 -6.08 -14.98 -7.59
CA VAL A 17 -6.45 -13.95 -8.58
C VAL A 17 -6.32 -14.56 -9.97
N PRO A 18 -7.41 -14.66 -10.75
CA PRO A 18 -7.36 -15.08 -12.15
C PRO A 18 -6.38 -14.22 -12.96
N VAL A 19 -5.81 -14.81 -14.00
CA VAL A 19 -4.92 -14.08 -14.92
C VAL A 19 -5.70 -12.97 -15.62
N PRO A 20 -5.28 -11.70 -15.55
CA PRO A 20 -5.93 -10.65 -16.34
C PRO A 20 -5.79 -10.93 -17.83
N PRO A 21 -6.80 -10.62 -18.65
CA PRO A 21 -6.68 -10.75 -20.10
C PRO A 21 -5.46 -10.01 -20.65
N ALA A 22 -4.69 -10.63 -21.53
CA ALA A 22 -3.46 -10.06 -22.09
C ALA A 22 -3.66 -8.65 -22.68
N ARG A 23 -4.82 -8.42 -23.32
CA ARG A 23 -5.20 -7.12 -23.85
C ARG A 23 -5.37 -6.05 -22.75
N LEU A 24 -5.90 -6.44 -21.60
CA LEU A 24 -6.04 -5.53 -20.46
C LEU A 24 -4.67 -5.16 -19.86
N VAL A 25 -3.78 -6.13 -19.73
CA VAL A 25 -2.39 -5.90 -19.28
C VAL A 25 -1.67 -4.95 -20.25
N ALA A 26 -1.84 -5.14 -21.55
CA ALA A 26 -1.29 -4.24 -22.56
C ALA A 26 -1.88 -2.82 -22.48
N ASP A 27 -3.15 -2.68 -22.13
CA ASP A 27 -3.78 -1.36 -21.90
C ASP A 27 -3.19 -0.67 -20.66
N TRP A 28 -3.01 -1.39 -19.54
CA TRP A 28 -2.36 -0.84 -18.35
C TRP A 28 -0.93 -0.37 -18.63
N ARG A 29 -0.13 -1.21 -19.30
CA ARG A 29 1.24 -0.84 -19.71
C ARG A 29 1.26 0.44 -20.55
N ARG A 30 0.38 0.53 -21.53
CA ARG A 30 0.27 1.72 -22.39
C ARG A 30 -0.12 2.94 -21.58
N GLU A 31 -1.08 2.83 -20.67
CA GLU A 31 -1.51 3.94 -19.82
C GLU A 31 -0.35 4.43 -18.94
N VAL A 32 0.38 3.53 -18.30
CA VAL A 32 1.57 3.84 -17.49
C VAL A 32 2.66 4.51 -18.31
N THR A 33 3.01 3.97 -19.47
CA THR A 33 4.16 4.46 -20.26
C THR A 33 3.84 5.69 -21.09
N THR A 34 2.63 5.81 -21.66
CA THR A 34 2.31 6.82 -22.66
C THR A 34 1.55 8.01 -22.08
N HIS A 35 0.68 7.77 -21.11
CA HIS A 35 -0.19 8.81 -20.54
C HIS A 35 0.31 9.34 -19.21
N LEU A 36 0.77 8.48 -18.32
CA LEU A 36 1.27 8.87 -17.00
C LEU A 36 2.75 9.23 -17.02
N GLY A 37 3.55 8.57 -17.89
CA GLY A 37 5.00 8.74 -17.88
C GLY A 37 5.63 8.36 -16.53
N LEU A 38 5.08 7.35 -15.86
CA LEU A 38 5.37 6.97 -14.49
C LEU A 38 6.87 6.76 -14.26
N ALA A 39 7.47 7.63 -13.45
CA ALA A 39 8.87 7.54 -13.08
C ALA A 39 9.12 6.49 -12.00
N PRO A 40 10.36 5.97 -11.85
CA PRO A 40 10.72 5.14 -10.71
C PRO A 40 10.44 5.85 -9.38
N GLY A 41 9.75 5.17 -8.47
CA GLY A 41 9.41 5.70 -7.16
C GLY A 41 8.03 6.34 -7.05
N GLU A 42 7.33 6.51 -8.17
CA GLU A 42 6.00 7.10 -8.21
C GLU A 42 4.88 6.05 -8.19
N VAL A 43 3.72 6.47 -7.66
CA VAL A 43 2.49 5.68 -7.62
C VAL A 43 1.36 6.52 -8.20
N GLU A 44 0.64 5.99 -9.21
CA GLU A 44 -0.39 6.71 -9.93
C GLU A 44 -1.66 5.89 -10.11
N ALA A 45 -2.80 6.58 -10.23
CA ALA A 45 -4.09 5.95 -10.43
C ALA A 45 -4.34 5.60 -11.90
N LEU A 46 -4.88 4.40 -12.13
CA LEU A 46 -5.33 3.93 -13.44
C LEU A 46 -6.86 3.95 -13.55
N ALA A 47 -7.36 3.87 -14.80
CA ALA A 47 -8.79 3.85 -15.10
C ALA A 47 -9.48 2.55 -14.64
N LEU A 48 -9.91 2.47 -13.37
CA LEU A 48 -10.60 1.31 -12.79
C LEU A 48 -11.86 0.90 -13.58
N ALA A 49 -12.62 1.86 -14.08
CA ALA A 49 -13.85 1.57 -14.84
C ALA A 49 -13.58 0.70 -16.08
N ARG A 50 -12.48 0.93 -16.78
CA ARG A 50 -12.05 0.13 -17.92
C ARG A 50 -11.72 -1.30 -17.51
N THR A 51 -11.03 -1.48 -16.41
CA THR A 51 -10.68 -2.79 -15.85
C THR A 51 -11.92 -3.59 -15.49
N ARG A 52 -12.91 -2.96 -14.83
CA ARG A 52 -14.19 -3.59 -14.47
C ARG A 52 -14.94 -4.15 -15.69
N VAL A 53 -14.92 -3.41 -16.80
CA VAL A 53 -15.62 -3.80 -18.03
C VAL A 53 -14.87 -4.88 -18.82
N ARG A 54 -13.53 -4.81 -18.84
CA ARG A 54 -12.70 -5.65 -19.71
C ARG A 54 -12.18 -6.93 -19.06
N TRP A 55 -12.38 -7.09 -17.75
CA TRP A 55 -11.98 -8.30 -17.02
C TRP A 55 -13.20 -9.09 -16.56
N PRO A 56 -13.59 -10.17 -17.25
CA PRO A 56 -14.75 -10.98 -16.87
C PRO A 56 -14.70 -11.48 -15.43
N ASP A 57 -13.50 -11.84 -14.97
CA ASP A 57 -13.27 -12.38 -13.61
C ASP A 57 -13.08 -11.32 -12.55
N TYR A 58 -13.24 -10.03 -12.88
CA TYR A 58 -13.02 -8.93 -11.91
C TYR A 58 -13.80 -9.11 -10.60
N ARG A 59 -15.03 -9.65 -10.68
CA ARG A 59 -15.84 -9.92 -9.48
C ARG A 59 -15.22 -10.98 -8.58
N HIS A 60 -14.58 -12.00 -9.15
CA HIS A 60 -13.88 -13.04 -8.40
C HIS A 60 -12.65 -12.45 -7.67
N VAL A 61 -11.97 -11.50 -8.29
CA VAL A 61 -10.84 -10.77 -7.67
C VAL A 61 -11.28 -10.01 -6.43
N VAL A 62 -12.37 -9.22 -6.55
CA VAL A 62 -12.93 -8.46 -5.42
C VAL A 62 -13.43 -9.42 -4.33
N GLN A 63 -14.10 -10.52 -4.71
CA GLN A 63 -14.58 -11.52 -3.76
C GLN A 63 -13.43 -12.20 -3.00
N ALA A 64 -12.31 -12.49 -3.67
CA ALA A 64 -11.15 -13.08 -3.03
C ALA A 64 -10.56 -12.15 -1.95
N ALA A 65 -10.46 -10.83 -2.24
CA ALA A 65 -10.06 -9.84 -1.26
C ALA A 65 -11.05 -9.78 -0.08
N SER A 66 -12.36 -9.75 -0.36
CA SER A 66 -13.38 -9.72 0.68
C SER A 66 -13.32 -10.95 1.58
N SER A 67 -13.17 -12.14 0.99
CA SER A 67 -13.06 -13.39 1.77
C SER A 67 -11.82 -13.40 2.67
N TRP A 68 -10.70 -12.83 2.21
CA TRP A 68 -9.50 -12.72 3.02
C TRP A 68 -9.69 -11.74 4.19
N THR A 69 -10.28 -10.56 3.97
CA THR A 69 -10.58 -9.60 5.04
C THR A 69 -11.64 -10.13 6.01
N ASP A 70 -12.64 -10.88 5.52
CA ASP A 70 -13.62 -11.56 6.38
C ASP A 70 -12.95 -12.55 7.34
N ALA A 71 -11.96 -13.31 6.85
CA ALA A 71 -11.18 -14.23 7.67
C ALA A 71 -10.33 -13.52 8.74
N LEU A 72 -10.00 -12.25 8.56
CA LEU A 72 -9.33 -11.40 9.55
C LEU A 72 -10.31 -10.74 10.55
N GLY A 73 -11.61 -11.04 10.47
CA GLY A 73 -12.63 -10.42 11.31
C GLY A 73 -13.13 -9.05 10.80
N LEU A 74 -12.81 -8.69 9.57
CA LEU A 74 -13.20 -7.41 8.92
C LEU A 74 -14.38 -7.62 7.95
N SER A 75 -15.34 -8.45 8.33
CA SER A 75 -16.42 -8.92 7.47
C SER A 75 -17.25 -7.78 6.86
N GLY A 76 -17.44 -7.85 5.54
CA GLY A 76 -18.26 -6.92 4.76
C GLY A 76 -17.67 -5.52 4.61
N LEU A 77 -16.51 -5.23 5.21
CA LEU A 77 -15.95 -3.88 5.27
C LEU A 77 -15.56 -3.35 3.89
N LEU A 78 -14.93 -4.18 3.04
CA LEU A 78 -14.48 -3.74 1.71
C LEU A 78 -15.63 -3.28 0.80
N ALA A 79 -16.86 -3.77 1.01
CA ALA A 79 -18.02 -3.39 0.20
C ALA A 79 -18.42 -1.91 0.35
N SER A 80 -18.08 -1.29 1.48
CA SER A 80 -18.38 0.11 1.79
C SER A 80 -17.18 1.05 1.61
N CYS A 81 -16.01 0.50 1.26
CA CYS A 81 -14.77 1.27 1.12
C CYS A 81 -14.58 1.83 -0.30
N SER A 82 -13.92 2.98 -0.39
CA SER A 82 -13.39 3.47 -1.67
C SER A 82 -12.44 2.45 -2.27
N LEU A 83 -12.48 2.31 -3.59
CA LEU A 83 -11.63 1.38 -4.34
C LEU A 83 -10.98 2.08 -5.53
N ALA A 84 -9.67 2.07 -5.59
CA ALA A 84 -8.87 2.55 -6.70
C ALA A 84 -8.08 1.41 -7.35
N LEU A 85 -7.70 1.61 -8.62
CA LEU A 85 -6.69 0.82 -9.32
C LEU A 85 -5.44 1.68 -9.44
N MET A 86 -4.33 1.18 -8.95
CA MET A 86 -3.07 1.91 -8.87
C MET A 86 -1.98 1.20 -9.67
N ALA A 87 -0.97 1.96 -10.07
CA ALA A 87 0.27 1.44 -10.65
C ALA A 87 1.49 2.09 -10.04
N CYS A 88 2.59 1.34 -9.87
CA CYS A 88 3.89 1.87 -9.47
C CYS A 88 5.03 1.17 -10.23
N ARG A 89 6.16 1.88 -10.36
CA ARG A 89 7.46 1.35 -10.78
C ARG A 89 8.44 1.49 -9.63
N GLY A 90 8.30 0.58 -8.63
CA GLY A 90 8.86 0.85 -7.33
C GLY A 90 8.12 1.98 -6.60
N ALA A 91 8.46 2.20 -5.35
CA ALA A 91 8.06 3.38 -4.59
C ALA A 91 9.17 3.67 -3.57
N SER A 92 9.68 4.90 -3.54
CA SER A 92 10.62 5.34 -2.51
C SER A 92 9.95 5.27 -1.14
N TYR A 93 10.74 5.24 -0.06
CA TYR A 93 10.14 5.23 1.27
C TYR A 93 9.34 6.50 1.53
N HIS A 94 8.12 6.31 1.95
CA HIS A 94 7.16 7.35 2.30
C HIS A 94 6.15 6.82 3.31
N HIS A 95 5.28 7.68 3.77
CA HIS A 95 4.02 7.35 4.43
C HIS A 95 2.93 8.24 3.85
N ASP A 96 1.71 7.76 3.84
CA ASP A 96 0.56 8.46 3.26
C ASP A 96 -0.26 9.24 4.32
N GLY A 97 0.23 9.27 5.56
CA GLY A 97 -0.50 9.85 6.70
C GLY A 97 -0.89 11.31 6.53
N GLY A 98 -0.17 12.08 5.70
CA GLY A 98 -0.50 13.48 5.41
C GLY A 98 -1.83 13.63 4.65
N GLN A 99 -2.17 12.67 3.81
CA GLN A 99 -3.39 12.66 2.98
C GLN A 99 -4.42 11.64 3.50
N TYR A 100 -3.95 10.47 3.96
CA TYR A 100 -4.78 9.32 4.32
C TYR A 100 -4.65 8.93 5.79
N GLY A 101 -4.26 9.85 6.68
CA GLY A 101 -4.03 9.55 8.10
C GLY A 101 -5.23 8.98 8.86
N GLY A 102 -6.43 9.12 8.33
CA GLY A 102 -7.66 8.48 8.84
C GLY A 102 -7.95 7.10 8.25
N MET A 103 -7.05 6.55 7.43
CA MET A 103 -7.29 5.32 6.67
C MET A 103 -6.22 4.26 6.91
N ALA A 104 -6.57 3.02 6.65
CA ALA A 104 -5.66 1.91 6.36
C ALA A 104 -5.83 1.51 4.90
N PHE A 105 -4.76 1.03 4.26
CA PHE A 105 -4.83 0.50 2.91
C PHE A 105 -4.87 -1.03 2.91
N CYS A 106 -5.79 -1.59 2.12
CA CYS A 106 -5.78 -2.98 1.73
C CYS A 106 -5.42 -3.07 0.25
N ASN A 107 -4.21 -3.49 -0.06
CA ASN A 107 -3.66 -3.57 -1.41
C ASN A 107 -3.65 -5.01 -1.91
N LEU A 108 -4.28 -5.27 -3.07
CA LEU A 108 -4.24 -6.56 -3.76
C LEU A 108 -3.49 -6.43 -5.09
N PHE A 109 -2.34 -7.08 -5.20
CA PHE A 109 -1.48 -7.04 -6.38
C PHE A 109 -2.00 -7.94 -7.50
N LEU A 110 -2.00 -7.40 -8.72
CA LEU A 110 -2.57 -8.03 -9.92
C LEU A 110 -1.51 -8.44 -10.95
N SER A 111 -0.30 -7.87 -10.83
CA SER A 111 0.83 -8.15 -11.72
C SER A 111 1.53 -9.45 -11.34
N GLU A 112 2.21 -10.04 -12.32
CA GLU A 112 3.14 -11.15 -12.09
C GLU A 112 4.31 -10.71 -11.18
N ASP A 113 5.05 -11.68 -10.67
CA ASP A 113 6.28 -11.42 -9.90
C ASP A 113 7.34 -10.80 -10.81
N CYS A 114 7.67 -9.54 -10.56
CA CYS A 114 8.73 -8.79 -11.23
C CYS A 114 10.00 -8.65 -10.35
N GLY A 115 10.12 -9.45 -9.30
CA GLY A 115 11.27 -9.38 -8.38
C GLY A 115 11.21 -8.19 -7.42
N LEU A 116 10.01 -7.72 -7.07
CA LEU A 116 9.79 -6.61 -6.14
C LEU A 116 9.23 -7.10 -4.81
N ASP A 117 9.54 -6.35 -3.75
CA ASP A 117 8.99 -6.53 -2.41
C ASP A 117 8.38 -5.21 -1.93
N VAL A 118 7.27 -5.27 -1.20
CA VAL A 118 6.90 -4.16 -0.32
C VAL A 118 7.62 -4.32 1.01
N HIS A 119 8.29 -3.26 1.46
CA HIS A 119 9.08 -3.24 2.68
C HIS A 119 8.52 -2.26 3.69
N PHE A 120 8.31 -2.73 4.91
CA PHE A 120 7.87 -1.97 6.08
C PHE A 120 9.00 -1.96 7.11
N PRO A 121 9.89 -0.96 7.12
CA PRO A 121 11.09 -0.98 7.96
C PRO A 121 10.75 -0.98 9.45
N SER A 122 9.71 -0.25 9.88
CA SER A 122 9.29 -0.21 11.29
C SER A 122 8.70 -1.55 11.79
N ALA A 123 8.09 -2.33 10.90
CA ALA A 123 7.57 -3.67 11.21
C ALA A 123 8.61 -4.79 10.98
N GLY A 124 9.75 -4.47 10.37
CA GLY A 124 10.76 -5.44 9.97
C GLY A 124 10.26 -6.45 8.94
N GLN A 125 9.25 -6.10 8.14
CA GLN A 125 8.63 -7.02 7.19
C GLN A 125 8.98 -6.68 5.75
N ARG A 126 9.25 -7.73 4.97
CA ARG A 126 9.34 -7.71 3.51
C ARG A 126 8.38 -8.73 2.93
N ILE A 127 7.55 -8.29 2.01
CA ILE A 127 6.50 -9.12 1.40
C ILE A 127 6.72 -9.11 -0.10
N ALA A 128 6.97 -10.28 -0.67
CA ALA A 128 7.16 -10.44 -2.12
C ALA A 128 5.88 -10.08 -2.88
N LEU A 129 6.01 -9.25 -3.90
CA LEU A 129 4.91 -8.82 -4.74
C LEU A 129 4.74 -9.77 -5.92
N SER A 130 3.60 -10.41 -5.96
CA SER A 130 3.15 -11.25 -7.06
C SER A 130 1.63 -11.18 -7.18
N ARG A 131 1.07 -11.68 -8.28
CA ARG A 131 -0.38 -11.74 -8.44
C ARG A 131 -1.02 -12.53 -7.30
N GLY A 132 -1.97 -11.88 -6.62
CA GLY A 132 -2.67 -12.43 -5.47
C GLY A 132 -2.06 -12.09 -4.12
N THR A 133 -0.87 -11.48 -4.06
CA THR A 133 -0.37 -10.93 -2.80
C THR A 133 -1.34 -9.84 -2.33
N ILE A 134 -1.79 -9.95 -1.08
CA ILE A 134 -2.67 -8.97 -0.43
C ILE A 134 -2.04 -8.50 0.86
N VAL A 135 -2.11 -7.17 1.11
CA VAL A 135 -1.48 -6.52 2.26
C VAL A 135 -2.43 -5.51 2.86
N LEU A 136 -2.62 -5.54 4.18
CA LEU A 136 -3.37 -4.55 4.95
C LEU A 136 -2.44 -3.88 5.95
N PHE A 137 -2.37 -2.55 5.93
CA PHE A 137 -1.47 -1.76 6.77
C PHE A 137 -2.02 -0.35 7.04
N ASP A 138 -1.51 0.29 8.09
CA ASP A 138 -1.79 1.69 8.41
C ASP A 138 -1.05 2.62 7.44
N THR A 139 -1.73 3.55 6.80
CA THR A 139 -1.15 4.52 5.86
C THR A 139 -0.07 5.40 6.48
N CYS A 140 -0.06 5.53 7.82
CA CYS A 140 0.99 6.25 8.54
C CYS A 140 2.28 5.43 8.70
N GLN A 141 2.29 4.12 8.42
CA GLN A 141 3.52 3.33 8.47
C GLN A 141 4.45 3.67 7.30
N PRO A 142 5.75 3.90 7.57
CA PRO A 142 6.75 4.01 6.49
C PRO A 142 6.80 2.73 5.67
N HIS A 143 6.71 2.86 4.35
CA HIS A 143 6.79 1.74 3.44
C HIS A 143 7.41 2.12 2.09
N ALA A 144 7.86 1.13 1.35
CA ALA A 144 8.44 1.28 0.01
C ALA A 144 8.17 0.04 -0.83
N VAL A 145 8.20 0.20 -2.15
CA VAL A 145 8.29 -0.93 -3.09
C VAL A 145 9.68 -0.94 -3.70
N ILE A 146 10.46 -1.94 -3.37
CA ILE A 146 11.88 -2.03 -3.67
C ILE A 146 12.20 -3.34 -4.41
N LYS A 147 13.33 -3.38 -5.08
CA LYS A 147 13.84 -4.60 -5.71
C LYS A 147 14.15 -5.66 -4.65
N ARG A 148 13.76 -6.89 -4.92
CA ARG A 148 14.02 -8.02 -4.02
C ARG A 148 15.52 -8.20 -3.83
N GLY A 149 15.94 -8.28 -2.57
CA GLY A 149 17.35 -8.38 -2.18
C GLY A 149 18.09 -7.04 -2.04
N SER A 150 17.51 -5.91 -2.50
CA SER A 150 18.07 -4.58 -2.25
C SER A 150 17.96 -4.21 -0.76
N ARG A 151 18.86 -3.35 -0.29
CA ARG A 151 18.81 -2.86 1.10
C ARG A 151 17.83 -1.72 1.30
N GLY A 152 17.47 -1.01 0.22
CA GLY A 152 16.58 0.13 0.22
C GLY A 152 16.07 0.44 -1.19
N PHE A 153 15.42 1.57 -1.36
CA PHE A 153 15.01 2.06 -2.67
C PHE A 153 16.20 2.69 -3.41
N ASP A 154 16.38 2.29 -4.66
CA ASP A 154 17.30 2.89 -5.60
C ASP A 154 16.58 2.99 -6.95
N ALA A 155 16.56 4.20 -7.53
CA ALA A 155 15.91 4.44 -8.83
C ALA A 155 16.59 3.65 -9.97
N ASP A 156 17.90 3.39 -9.87
CA ASP A 156 18.67 2.62 -10.85
C ASP A 156 18.26 1.13 -10.89
N ASP A 157 17.55 0.65 -9.86
CA ASP A 157 16.96 -0.70 -9.85
C ASP A 157 15.77 -0.84 -10.83
N PHE A 158 15.29 0.27 -11.41
CA PHE A 158 14.11 0.34 -12.28
C PHE A 158 14.42 0.92 -13.66
N PRO A 159 15.31 0.30 -14.44
CA PRO A 159 15.70 0.82 -15.75
C PRO A 159 14.50 0.86 -16.71
N PRO A 160 14.44 1.87 -17.61
CA PRO A 160 13.28 2.08 -18.51
C PRO A 160 12.96 0.89 -19.41
N GLU A 161 13.96 0.11 -19.80
CA GLU A 161 13.84 -1.06 -20.67
C GLU A 161 13.27 -2.28 -19.97
N GLN A 162 13.26 -2.32 -18.64
CA GLN A 162 12.67 -3.40 -17.86
C GLN A 162 11.29 -3.01 -17.37
N ASP A 163 10.27 -3.79 -17.76
CA ASP A 163 8.92 -3.63 -17.21
C ASP A 163 8.86 -4.20 -15.79
N SER A 164 8.96 -3.31 -14.82
CA SER A 164 8.81 -3.60 -13.39
C SER A 164 7.51 -3.04 -12.81
N THR A 165 6.55 -2.71 -13.69
CA THR A 165 5.26 -2.13 -13.27
C THR A 165 4.45 -3.12 -12.44
N GLN A 166 4.08 -2.69 -11.25
CA GLN A 166 3.08 -3.35 -10.42
C GLN A 166 1.75 -2.63 -10.55
N VAL A 167 0.68 -3.38 -10.83
CA VAL A 167 -0.70 -2.90 -10.84
C VAL A 167 -1.43 -3.57 -9.69
N PHE A 168 -2.18 -2.79 -8.91
CA PHE A 168 -2.86 -3.29 -7.73
C PHE A 168 -4.18 -2.56 -7.47
N LEU A 169 -5.10 -3.23 -6.80
CA LEU A 169 -6.30 -2.63 -6.23
C LEU A 169 -6.01 -2.14 -4.82
N THR A 170 -6.49 -0.95 -4.48
CA THR A 170 -6.37 -0.36 -3.14
C THR A 170 -7.76 -0.04 -2.60
N TRP A 171 -8.11 -0.60 -1.45
CA TRP A 171 -9.27 -0.20 -0.66
C TRP A 171 -8.82 0.69 0.50
N GLU A 172 -9.59 1.77 0.74
CA GLU A 172 -9.38 2.71 1.83
C GLU A 172 -10.31 2.36 2.99
N LEU A 173 -9.76 1.73 4.04
CA LEU A 173 -10.51 1.31 5.21
C LEU A 173 -10.45 2.38 6.31
N PRO A 174 -11.59 2.84 6.87
CA PRO A 174 -11.55 3.80 7.98
C PRO A 174 -10.80 3.23 9.19
N ILE A 175 -9.73 3.91 9.61
CA ILE A 175 -8.91 3.47 10.74
C ILE A 175 -9.66 3.55 12.08
N GLU A 176 -10.70 4.41 12.18
CA GLU A 176 -11.58 4.51 13.34
C GLU A 176 -12.53 3.31 13.50
N ASN A 177 -12.64 2.44 12.48
CA ASN A 177 -13.34 1.18 12.65
C ASN A 177 -12.58 0.33 13.68
N THR A 178 -13.26 -0.05 14.76
CA THR A 178 -12.65 -0.75 15.91
C THR A 178 -11.97 -2.06 15.53
N ALA A 179 -12.52 -2.79 14.55
CA ALA A 179 -11.92 -4.04 14.07
C ALA A 179 -10.62 -3.76 13.27
N VAL A 180 -10.61 -2.70 12.43
CA VAL A 180 -9.40 -2.28 11.69
C VAL A 180 -8.32 -1.81 12.66
N ALA A 181 -8.68 -0.92 13.60
CA ALA A 181 -7.75 -0.42 14.61
C ALA A 181 -7.14 -1.57 15.43
N HIS A 182 -7.97 -2.51 15.89
CA HIS A 182 -7.51 -3.68 16.63
C HIS A 182 -6.58 -4.56 15.79
N ALA A 183 -6.96 -4.86 14.55
CA ALA A 183 -6.16 -5.70 13.64
C ALA A 183 -4.78 -5.11 13.34
N LEU A 184 -4.67 -3.79 13.27
CA LEU A 184 -3.41 -3.06 12.99
C LEU A 184 -2.66 -2.62 14.26
N GLY A 185 -3.23 -2.84 15.46
CA GLY A 185 -2.62 -2.42 16.72
C GLY A 185 -2.61 -0.90 16.92
N VAL A 186 -3.65 -0.22 16.42
CA VAL A 186 -3.83 1.23 16.61
C VAL A 186 -4.52 1.49 17.94
N THR A 187 -3.99 2.44 18.71
CA THR A 187 -4.57 2.94 19.95
C THR A 187 -5.00 4.38 19.77
N PHE A 188 -6.18 4.74 20.27
CA PHE A 188 -6.72 6.10 20.24
C PHE A 188 -6.58 6.81 21.59
N ASP A 189 -6.75 8.15 21.57
CA ASP A 189 -6.74 9.02 22.74
C ASP A 189 -5.43 8.90 23.57
N ILE A 190 -4.31 8.82 22.86
CA ILE A 190 -2.99 8.74 23.43
C ILE A 190 -2.59 10.13 23.95
N ASP A 191 -2.03 10.19 25.16
CA ASP A 191 -1.36 11.40 25.65
C ASP A 191 -0.05 11.61 24.87
N PRO A 192 0.07 12.70 24.08
CA PRO A 192 1.27 12.97 23.29
C PRO A 192 2.55 13.05 24.13
N MET A 193 2.43 13.43 25.42
CA MET A 193 3.57 13.52 26.34
C MET A 193 4.02 12.16 26.87
N ALA A 194 3.18 11.12 26.75
CA ALA A 194 3.49 9.75 27.19
C ALA A 194 4.05 8.87 26.07
N LEU A 195 4.14 9.37 24.82
CA LEU A 195 4.59 8.59 23.68
C LEU A 195 6.10 8.41 23.69
N LEU A 196 6.52 7.16 23.60
CA LEU A 196 7.91 6.83 23.29
C LEU A 196 8.22 7.20 21.83
N PRO A 197 9.46 7.59 21.52
CA PRO A 197 9.87 7.82 20.14
C PRO A 197 9.53 6.62 19.27
N GLY A 198 8.78 6.85 18.16
CA GLY A 198 8.32 5.82 17.24
C GLY A 198 6.87 5.37 17.39
N HIS A 199 6.12 5.88 18.37
CA HIS A 199 4.66 5.65 18.52
C HIS A 199 3.86 6.93 18.24
N GLU A 200 4.33 7.74 17.32
CA GLU A 200 3.84 9.09 17.14
C GLU A 200 2.50 9.14 16.40
N GLU A 201 1.62 9.93 16.99
CA GLU A 201 0.43 10.39 16.34
C GLU A 201 0.75 11.07 15.02
N GLN A 202 0.06 10.64 14.00
CA GLN A 202 -0.13 11.42 12.81
C GLN A 202 1.06 12.25 12.35
N VAL A 203 2.24 11.62 12.20
CA VAL A 203 3.24 12.30 11.40
C VAL A 203 3.80 13.60 11.98
N TRP A 204 3.66 13.84 13.29
CA TRP A 204 4.25 14.99 13.96
C TRP A 204 5.32 14.52 14.95
N HIS A 205 6.54 14.99 14.76
CA HIS A 205 7.66 14.77 15.68
C HIS A 205 8.06 16.09 16.32
N ASN A 206 8.01 16.18 17.67
CA ASN A 206 8.40 17.38 18.43
C ASN A 206 7.73 18.69 17.95
N GLY A 207 6.44 18.62 17.53
CA GLY A 207 5.72 19.79 17.05
C GLY A 207 6.03 20.19 15.60
N ALA A 208 6.89 19.45 14.90
CA ALA A 208 7.16 19.59 13.47
C ALA A 208 6.63 18.37 12.70
N ARG A 209 6.32 18.54 11.43
CA ARG A 209 5.89 17.44 10.57
C ARG A 209 7.06 16.49 10.33
N ALA A 210 6.94 15.24 10.76
CA ALA A 210 7.94 14.22 10.49
C ALA A 210 7.94 13.83 9.02
N SER A 211 9.09 13.59 8.45
CA SER A 211 9.27 13.03 7.11
C SER A 211 10.00 11.70 7.19
N VAL A 212 9.85 10.90 6.14
CA VAL A 212 10.51 9.62 6.01
C VAL A 212 11.72 9.78 5.09
N CYS A 213 12.87 9.27 5.49
CA CYS A 213 14.03 9.19 4.62
C CYS A 213 13.70 8.31 3.40
N PRO A 214 13.75 8.82 2.16
CA PRO A 214 13.26 8.09 0.98
C PRO A 214 14.12 6.88 0.61
N THR A 215 15.32 6.78 1.14
CA THR A 215 16.23 5.64 0.89
C THR A 215 16.22 4.58 1.97
N SER A 216 15.99 4.95 3.24
CA SER A 216 16.06 4.00 4.37
C SER A 216 14.72 3.71 5.05
N GLY A 217 13.72 4.56 4.86
CA GLY A 217 12.43 4.47 5.54
C GLY A 217 12.47 4.89 7.02
N GLN A 218 13.57 5.44 7.50
CA GLN A 218 13.67 5.97 8.83
C GLN A 218 12.94 7.31 8.93
N TRP A 219 12.32 7.58 10.09
CA TRP A 219 11.76 8.88 10.38
C TRP A 219 12.87 9.93 10.48
N CYS A 220 12.70 11.02 9.76
CA CYS A 220 13.60 12.16 9.83
C CYS A 220 12.83 13.33 10.44
N PRO A 221 13.38 14.00 11.51
CA PRO A 221 12.82 15.26 11.93
C PRO A 221 12.98 16.28 10.78
N HIS A 222 11.94 17.08 10.51
CA HIS A 222 12.09 18.23 9.63
C HIS A 222 13.04 19.23 10.29
N GLU A 223 14.10 19.61 9.58
CA GLU A 223 14.92 20.75 9.93
C GLU A 223 14.12 22.07 9.82
#